data_35f5fc0eddc2eefb53be9423975ee251
#
_entry.id   35f5fc0eddc2eefb53be9423975ee251
#
_cell.length_a   1.000
_cell.length_b   1.000
_cell.length_c   1.000
_cell.angle_alpha   90.00
_cell.angle_beta   90.00
_cell.angle_gamma   90.00
#
_symmetry.space_group_name_H-M   'P 1'
#
loop_
_entity.id
_entity.type
_entity.pdbx_description
1 polymer ?
#
loop_
_entity_poly.entity_id
_entity_poly.type
_entity_poly.pdbx_seq_one_letter_code
_entity_poly.pdbx_strand_id
1 'polypeptide(L)'
;MTVAEMDELAQSAAGAFVTKTATRDYRAGNPQPRYVDVPLGSINSMGLPNEGLAYYLDYCLARQDQQALQFLSVVGLSYDEIVENLRTIEASAYQGVTEFNLSCPNVPGKPQIAYDFELTERLLTEVFSFFTKPLGLKLPPYFDIAHFDQMAAILNRFPLTYVNCVNSIGNGLYIDVDKEQVVIKPKGGFGGLGGDYIKPTALANVRAFHQRLNPSIKIIGTGGVRTGQDVFEHI
;
A
#
# COMPACT_ATOMS: atom_id res chain seq x y z
N MET A 1 -4.26 -8.94 9.90
CA MET A 1 -3.82 -10.19 9.22
C MET A 1 -3.01 -10.97 10.22
N THR A 2 -3.49 -12.15 10.55
CA THR A 2 -2.88 -13.09 11.50
C THR A 2 -1.98 -14.09 10.76
N VAL A 3 -1.19 -14.87 11.49
CA VAL A 3 -0.40 -15.98 10.92
C VAL A 3 -1.29 -16.96 10.16
N ALA A 4 -2.45 -17.34 10.72
CA ALA A 4 -3.38 -18.27 10.07
C ALA A 4 -3.89 -17.74 8.71
N GLU A 5 -4.26 -16.45 8.64
CA GLU A 5 -4.68 -15.82 7.38
C GLU A 5 -3.53 -15.74 6.35
N MET A 6 -2.30 -15.52 6.81
CA MET A 6 -1.13 -15.52 5.94
C MET A 6 -0.80 -16.94 5.45
N ASP A 7 -0.93 -17.96 6.30
CA ASP A 7 -0.72 -19.37 5.92
C ASP A 7 -1.78 -19.82 4.91
N GLU A 8 -3.04 -19.39 5.05
CA GLU A 8 -4.10 -19.64 4.07
C GLU A 8 -3.76 -19.03 2.70
N LEU A 9 -3.29 -17.79 2.67
CA LEU A 9 -2.83 -17.15 1.44
C LEU A 9 -1.64 -17.87 0.81
N ALA A 10 -0.67 -18.29 1.62
CA ALA A 10 0.51 -19.01 1.15
C ALA A 10 0.16 -20.39 0.55
N GLN A 11 -0.92 -21.01 0.99
CA GLN A 11 -1.42 -22.31 0.49
C GLN A 11 -2.40 -22.14 -0.69
N SER A 12 -2.81 -20.92 -1.02
CA SER A 12 -3.71 -20.64 -2.12
C SER A 12 -3.00 -20.75 -3.48
N ALA A 13 -3.74 -20.55 -4.57
CA ALA A 13 -3.18 -20.47 -5.92
C ALA A 13 -2.43 -19.16 -6.21
N ALA A 14 -2.30 -18.25 -5.23
CA ALA A 14 -1.56 -17.02 -5.38
C ALA A 14 -0.05 -17.27 -5.51
N GLY A 15 0.59 -16.71 -6.51
CA GLY A 15 2.04 -16.79 -6.67
C GLY A 15 2.83 -15.95 -5.66
N ALA A 16 2.19 -14.93 -5.11
CA ALA A 16 2.73 -14.06 -4.07
C ALA A 16 1.61 -13.38 -3.28
N PHE A 17 1.91 -12.92 -2.09
CA PHE A 17 1.01 -12.04 -1.33
C PHE A 17 1.80 -10.97 -0.57
N VAL A 18 1.12 -9.88 -0.23
CA VAL A 18 1.68 -8.79 0.57
C VAL A 18 1.12 -8.88 1.98
N THR A 19 1.98 -8.85 3.00
CA THR A 19 1.55 -8.84 4.39
C THR A 19 0.70 -7.60 4.71
N LYS A 20 0.02 -7.60 5.83
CA LYS A 20 -0.58 -6.36 6.33
C LYS A 20 0.52 -5.33 6.55
N THR A 21 0.29 -4.09 6.05
CA THR A 21 1.24 -3.00 6.26
C THR A 21 1.48 -2.77 7.75
N ALA A 22 2.71 -2.95 8.19
CA ALA A 22 3.13 -2.86 9.57
C ALA A 22 3.64 -1.46 9.92
N THR A 23 3.28 -0.99 11.12
CA THR A 23 3.98 0.07 11.85
C THR A 23 5.00 -0.57 12.80
N ARG A 24 5.89 0.20 13.41
CA ARG A 24 6.85 -0.32 14.38
C ARG A 24 6.15 -1.16 15.44
N ASP A 25 5.14 -0.57 16.08
CA ASP A 25 4.40 -1.18 17.17
C ASP A 25 3.01 -1.63 16.73
N TYR A 26 2.38 -2.48 17.54
CA TYR A 26 0.98 -2.89 17.40
C TYR A 26 0.02 -1.70 17.32
N ARG A 27 -1.00 -1.83 16.48
CA ARG A 27 -2.08 -0.85 16.37
C ARG A 27 -3.45 -1.52 16.30
N ALA A 28 -4.36 -1.09 17.16
CA ALA A 28 -5.76 -1.51 17.11
C ALA A 28 -6.52 -0.93 15.90
N GLY A 29 -6.03 0.17 15.33
CA GLY A 29 -6.72 0.93 14.29
C GLY A 29 -7.82 1.84 14.81
N ASN A 30 -8.64 2.37 13.91
CA ASN A 30 -9.74 3.29 14.24
C ASN A 30 -10.93 2.56 14.88
N PRO A 31 -11.81 3.27 15.61
CA PRO A 31 -13.03 2.68 16.18
C PRO A 31 -14.02 2.20 15.11
N GLN A 32 -14.82 1.22 15.48
CA GLN A 32 -15.89 0.65 14.64
C GLN A 32 -17.16 1.54 14.60
N PRO A 33 -17.96 1.45 13.51
CA PRO A 33 -17.67 0.81 12.22
C PRO A 33 -16.63 1.61 11.42
N ARG A 34 -15.61 0.91 10.95
CA ARG A 34 -14.49 1.50 10.18
C ARG A 34 -14.34 0.91 8.77
N TYR A 35 -15.20 -0.04 8.44
CA TYR A 35 -15.30 -0.71 7.14
C TYR A 35 -16.76 -1.09 6.89
N VAL A 36 -17.26 -0.80 5.71
CA VAL A 36 -18.60 -1.19 5.27
C VAL A 36 -18.57 -1.53 3.78
N ASP A 37 -19.19 -2.65 3.42
CA ASP A 37 -19.48 -2.99 2.04
C ASP A 37 -20.60 -2.09 1.52
N VAL A 38 -20.41 -1.57 0.31
CA VAL A 38 -21.37 -0.71 -0.39
C VAL A 38 -21.53 -1.21 -1.83
N PRO A 39 -22.56 -0.81 -2.56
CA PRO A 39 -22.67 -1.15 -3.97
C PRO A 39 -21.38 -0.81 -4.72
N LEU A 40 -20.88 -1.73 -5.55
CA LEU A 40 -19.65 -1.62 -6.33
C LEU A 40 -18.33 -1.64 -5.52
N GLY A 41 -18.37 -1.93 -4.21
CA GLY A 41 -17.13 -2.06 -3.46
C GLY A 41 -17.26 -1.86 -1.96
N SER A 42 -16.36 -1.07 -1.39
CA SER A 42 -16.32 -0.80 0.05
C SER A 42 -15.82 0.60 0.34
N ILE A 43 -16.18 1.08 1.54
CA ILE A 43 -15.59 2.28 2.14
C ILE A 43 -14.90 1.90 3.45
N ASN A 44 -13.69 2.42 3.68
CA ASN A 44 -12.96 2.12 4.90
C ASN A 44 -12.15 3.32 5.42
N SER A 45 -12.02 3.35 6.73
CA SER A 45 -11.05 4.19 7.45
C SER A 45 -10.42 3.35 8.55
N MET A 46 -9.65 2.35 8.15
CA MET A 46 -9.13 1.30 9.05
C MET A 46 -8.20 1.83 10.14
N GLY A 47 -7.38 2.85 9.87
CA GLY A 47 -6.41 3.38 10.84
C GLY A 47 -5.20 2.49 11.05
N LEU A 48 -4.81 1.69 10.05
CA LEU A 48 -3.65 0.79 10.10
C LEU A 48 -3.69 -0.22 11.25
N PRO A 49 -4.76 -1.04 11.44
CA PRO A 49 -4.69 -2.12 12.41
C PRO A 49 -3.64 -3.14 11.97
N ASN A 50 -2.68 -3.43 12.84
CA ASN A 50 -1.60 -4.39 12.56
C ASN A 50 -0.92 -4.84 13.85
N GLU A 51 -0.18 -5.95 13.79
CA GLU A 51 0.49 -6.57 14.95
C GLU A 51 1.90 -6.05 15.24
N GLY A 52 2.36 -5.05 14.48
CA GLY A 52 3.71 -4.50 14.57
C GLY A 52 4.70 -5.17 13.61
N LEU A 53 5.80 -4.47 13.31
CA LEU A 53 6.78 -4.91 12.31
C LEU A 53 7.40 -6.27 12.65
N ALA A 54 7.79 -6.48 13.91
CA ALA A 54 8.43 -7.73 14.33
C ALA A 54 7.58 -8.95 13.99
N TYR A 55 6.27 -8.89 14.24
CA TYR A 55 5.35 -10.01 13.96
C TYR A 55 5.36 -10.46 12.50
N TYR A 56 5.31 -9.53 11.55
CA TYR A 56 5.31 -9.85 10.13
C TYR A 56 6.69 -10.19 9.60
N LEU A 57 7.73 -9.54 10.13
CA LEU A 57 9.12 -9.84 9.79
C LEU A 57 9.49 -11.27 10.21
N ASP A 58 9.13 -11.68 11.43
CA ASP A 58 9.37 -13.03 11.95
C ASP A 58 8.63 -14.08 11.09
N TYR A 59 7.39 -13.78 10.69
CA TYR A 59 6.65 -14.63 9.76
C TYR A 59 7.38 -14.82 8.44
N CYS A 60 7.82 -13.73 7.82
CA CYS A 60 8.54 -13.77 6.56
C CYS A 60 9.89 -14.48 6.67
N LEU A 61 10.64 -14.26 7.76
CA LEU A 61 11.90 -14.93 8.03
C LEU A 61 11.75 -16.46 8.14
N ALA A 62 10.70 -16.90 8.85
CA ALA A 62 10.45 -18.33 9.03
C ALA A 62 10.02 -19.04 7.74
N ARG A 63 9.65 -18.32 6.68
CA ARG A 63 9.04 -18.87 5.46
C ARG A 63 9.68 -18.39 4.16
N GLN A 64 10.82 -17.71 4.21
CA GLN A 64 11.45 -17.17 3.01
C GLN A 64 11.90 -18.23 1.97
N ASP A 65 12.01 -19.48 2.37
CA ASP A 65 12.35 -20.62 1.48
C ASP A 65 11.12 -21.32 0.87
N GLN A 66 9.90 -20.81 1.13
CA GLN A 66 8.66 -21.38 0.61
C GLN A 66 8.37 -20.92 -0.82
N GLN A 67 7.55 -21.69 -1.56
CA GLN A 67 7.19 -21.39 -2.96
C GLN A 67 6.40 -20.09 -3.13
N ALA A 68 5.54 -19.75 -2.18
CA ALA A 68 4.78 -18.51 -2.22
C ALA A 68 5.64 -17.36 -1.71
N LEU A 69 5.89 -16.35 -2.57
CA LEU A 69 6.65 -15.16 -2.20
C LEU A 69 5.82 -14.29 -1.26
N GLN A 70 6.37 -13.98 -0.09
CA GLN A 70 5.79 -13.04 0.85
C GLN A 70 6.50 -11.69 0.71
N PHE A 71 5.74 -10.64 0.43
CA PHE A 71 6.24 -9.26 0.42
C PHE A 71 5.92 -8.61 1.76
N LEU A 72 6.93 -8.12 2.45
CA LEU A 72 6.78 -7.47 3.74
C LEU A 72 6.35 -6.01 3.54
N SER A 73 5.11 -5.67 3.88
CA SER A 73 4.62 -4.30 3.75
C SER A 73 4.85 -3.49 5.03
N VAL A 74 5.41 -2.29 4.89
CA VAL A 74 5.80 -1.43 6.00
C VAL A 74 5.41 0.03 5.77
N VAL A 75 5.18 0.74 6.86
CA VAL A 75 4.97 2.19 6.91
C VAL A 75 5.48 2.73 8.25
N GLY A 76 5.68 4.03 8.37
CA GLY A 76 5.86 4.71 9.65
C GLY A 76 4.86 5.85 9.80
N LEU A 77 4.59 6.25 11.03
CA LEU A 77 3.72 7.37 11.37
C LEU A 77 4.48 8.71 11.41
N SER A 78 5.81 8.63 11.38
CA SER A 78 6.72 9.77 11.28
C SER A 78 7.86 9.43 10.31
N TYR A 79 8.61 10.44 9.90
CA TYR A 79 9.80 10.27 9.08
C TYR A 79 10.80 9.33 9.74
N ASP A 80 11.09 9.57 11.01
CA ASP A 80 12.07 8.78 11.78
C ASP A 80 11.62 7.32 11.94
N GLU A 81 10.33 7.08 12.21
CA GLU A 81 9.80 5.71 12.31
C GLU A 81 9.92 4.95 10.98
N ILE A 82 9.73 5.62 9.84
CA ILE A 82 9.94 5.01 8.52
C ILE A 82 11.39 4.55 8.37
N VAL A 83 12.32 5.44 8.65
CA VAL A 83 13.76 5.17 8.55
C VAL A 83 14.17 4.04 9.50
N GLU A 84 13.72 4.07 10.74
CA GLU A 84 13.98 3.02 11.74
C GLU A 84 13.42 1.66 11.31
N ASN A 85 12.18 1.60 10.80
CA ASN A 85 11.57 0.37 10.33
C ASN A 85 12.37 -0.24 9.16
N LEU A 86 12.78 0.57 8.20
CA LEU A 86 13.58 0.10 7.07
C LEU A 86 15.00 -0.30 7.50
N ARG A 87 15.62 0.38 8.46
CA ARG A 87 16.90 -0.04 9.05
C ARG A 87 16.78 -1.38 9.79
N THR A 88 15.67 -1.61 10.48
CA THR A 88 15.38 -2.89 11.14
C THR A 88 15.30 -4.03 10.11
N ILE A 89 14.60 -3.80 8.99
CA ILE A 89 14.51 -4.79 7.91
C ILE A 89 15.87 -5.01 7.25
N GLU A 90 16.62 -3.95 6.99
CA GLU A 90 17.97 -4.05 6.39
C GLU A 90 18.92 -4.87 7.26
N ALA A 91 18.90 -4.66 8.57
CA ALA A 91 19.75 -5.39 9.52
C ALA A 91 19.31 -6.85 9.74
N SER A 92 18.10 -7.23 9.33
CA SER A 92 17.59 -8.59 9.49
C SER A 92 18.15 -9.56 8.46
N ALA A 93 17.92 -10.85 8.65
CA ALA A 93 18.25 -11.89 7.65
C ALA A 93 17.22 -11.98 6.49
N TYR A 94 16.16 -11.17 6.50
CA TYR A 94 15.14 -11.17 5.43
C TYR A 94 15.75 -10.72 4.10
N GLN A 95 15.58 -11.52 3.05
CA GLN A 95 16.09 -11.27 1.70
C GLN A 95 14.96 -11.08 0.68
N GLY A 96 13.71 -11.13 1.14
CA GLY A 96 12.54 -10.95 0.28
C GLY A 96 12.29 -9.49 -0.08
N VAL A 97 11.20 -9.23 -0.77
CA VAL A 97 10.82 -7.90 -1.22
C VAL A 97 10.10 -7.13 -0.12
N THR A 98 10.53 -5.92 0.15
CA THR A 98 9.84 -4.98 1.04
C THR A 98 8.95 -4.06 0.23
N GLU A 99 7.68 -3.91 0.62
CA GLU A 99 6.77 -2.88 0.07
C GLU A 99 6.67 -1.71 1.05
N PHE A 100 7.16 -0.56 0.66
CA PHE A 100 6.98 0.66 1.42
C PHE A 100 5.70 1.39 0.99
N ASN A 101 4.73 1.52 1.92
CA ASN A 101 3.43 2.11 1.66
C ASN A 101 3.49 3.64 1.82
N LEU A 102 3.60 4.37 0.70
CA LEU A 102 3.61 5.85 0.66
C LEU A 102 2.20 6.48 0.74
N SER A 103 1.16 5.66 0.67
CA SER A 103 -0.23 6.11 0.57
C SER A 103 -1.01 5.96 1.86
N CYS A 104 -0.35 6.10 3.02
CA CYS A 104 -1.05 6.06 4.29
C CYS A 104 -1.75 7.41 4.58
N PRO A 105 -3.09 7.50 4.47
CA PRO A 105 -3.83 8.75 4.69
C PRO A 105 -4.11 9.01 6.17
N ASN A 106 -3.49 8.30 7.09
CA ASN A 106 -4.01 8.08 8.43
C ASN A 106 -3.28 8.87 9.53
N VAL A 107 -2.39 9.81 9.16
CA VAL A 107 -1.83 10.76 10.14
C VAL A 107 -2.68 12.02 10.09
N PRO A 108 -3.45 12.35 11.15
CA PRO A 108 -4.25 13.56 11.18
C PRO A 108 -3.42 14.81 10.88
N GLY A 109 -3.93 15.64 9.98
CA GLY A 109 -3.30 16.93 9.63
C GLY A 109 -2.09 16.84 8.68
N LYS A 110 -1.72 15.65 8.19
CA LYS A 110 -0.65 15.50 7.20
C LYS A 110 -1.18 14.90 5.89
N PRO A 111 -0.73 15.37 4.72
CA PRO A 111 -1.01 14.72 3.45
C PRO A 111 -0.35 13.33 3.42
N GLN A 112 -0.78 12.49 2.48
CA GLN A 112 -0.06 11.24 2.18
C GLN A 112 1.33 11.60 1.67
N ILE A 113 2.36 10.85 2.08
CA ILE A 113 3.76 11.12 1.71
C ILE A 113 3.91 11.26 0.20
N ALA A 114 3.26 10.36 -0.57
CA ALA A 114 3.34 10.36 -2.03
C ALA A 114 2.71 11.60 -2.72
N TYR A 115 1.97 12.43 -2.01
CA TYR A 115 1.50 13.73 -2.54
C TYR A 115 2.41 14.91 -2.17
N ASP A 116 3.42 14.67 -1.33
CA ASP A 116 4.51 15.58 -1.06
C ASP A 116 5.75 15.09 -1.81
N PHE A 117 5.96 15.61 -3.02
CA PHE A 117 7.02 15.14 -3.91
C PHE A 117 8.42 15.40 -3.36
N GLU A 118 8.63 16.55 -2.70
CA GLU A 118 9.93 16.89 -2.09
C GLU A 118 10.23 15.96 -0.91
N LEU A 119 9.23 15.71 -0.06
CA LEU A 119 9.37 14.77 1.04
C LEU A 119 9.62 13.35 0.55
N THR A 120 8.91 12.91 -0.50
CA THR A 120 9.10 11.60 -1.12
C THR A 120 10.53 11.44 -1.64
N GLU A 121 11.03 12.42 -2.40
CA GLU A 121 12.39 12.40 -2.94
C GLU A 121 13.45 12.37 -1.83
N ARG A 122 13.30 13.23 -0.83
CA ARG A 122 14.22 13.26 0.32
C ARG A 122 14.23 11.93 1.07
N LEU A 123 13.06 11.36 1.32
CA LEU A 123 12.91 10.09 2.03
C LEU A 123 13.55 8.94 1.24
N LEU A 124 13.28 8.83 -0.06
CA LEU A 124 13.89 7.80 -0.90
C LEU A 124 15.40 7.96 -1.00
N THR A 125 15.89 9.19 -1.07
CA THR A 125 17.34 9.47 -1.07
C THR A 125 18.00 8.95 0.21
N GLU A 126 17.39 9.20 1.38
CA GLU A 126 17.91 8.68 2.64
C GLU A 126 17.79 7.15 2.70
N VAL A 127 16.64 6.59 2.34
CA VAL A 127 16.41 5.14 2.37
C VAL A 127 17.44 4.41 1.50
N PHE A 128 17.65 4.84 0.27
CA PHE A 128 18.62 4.20 -0.63
C PHE A 128 20.10 4.50 -0.31
N SER A 129 20.37 5.34 0.69
CA SER A 129 21.71 5.48 1.23
C SER A 129 22.14 4.30 2.10
N PHE A 130 21.20 3.53 2.63
CA PHE A 130 21.48 2.39 3.53
C PHE A 130 20.72 1.11 3.15
N PHE A 131 19.56 1.19 2.50
CA PHE A 131 18.72 0.03 2.20
C PHE A 131 19.12 -0.57 0.86
N THR A 132 19.62 -1.82 0.90
CA THR A 132 20.20 -2.51 -0.25
C THR A 132 19.34 -3.65 -0.79
N LYS A 133 18.29 -4.02 -0.03
CA LYS A 133 17.37 -5.11 -0.37
C LYS A 133 16.31 -4.68 -1.39
N PRO A 134 15.63 -5.65 -2.05
CA PRO A 134 14.57 -5.31 -3.00
C PRO A 134 13.46 -4.47 -2.35
N LEU A 135 13.19 -3.29 -2.90
CA LEU A 135 12.19 -2.34 -2.40
C LEU A 135 11.18 -2.00 -3.49
N GLY A 136 9.90 -2.21 -3.18
CA GLY A 136 8.78 -1.71 -3.95
C GLY A 136 8.04 -0.61 -3.19
N LEU A 137 7.26 0.19 -3.91
CA LEU A 137 6.47 1.28 -3.34
C LEU A 137 4.98 1.07 -3.63
N LYS A 138 4.12 1.25 -2.61
CA LYS A 138 2.68 1.35 -2.84
C LYS A 138 2.26 2.81 -2.92
N LEU A 139 1.64 3.18 -4.04
CA LEU A 139 1.28 4.55 -4.37
C LEU A 139 -0.23 4.80 -4.17
N PRO A 140 -0.63 6.01 -3.79
CA PRO A 140 -2.01 6.44 -3.92
C PRO A 140 -2.37 6.63 -5.40
N PRO A 141 -3.66 6.73 -5.75
CA PRO A 141 -4.05 7.15 -7.08
C PRO A 141 -3.66 8.61 -7.36
N TYR A 142 -3.13 8.87 -8.54
CA TYR A 142 -2.94 10.22 -9.07
C TYR A 142 -4.03 10.51 -10.11
N PHE A 143 -4.40 11.78 -10.25
CA PHE A 143 -5.50 12.22 -11.10
C PHE A 143 -5.06 13.29 -12.11
N ASP A 144 -3.83 13.76 -12.02
CA ASP A 144 -3.28 14.85 -12.83
C ASP A 144 -2.04 14.38 -13.58
N ILE A 145 -1.95 14.72 -14.87
CA ILE A 145 -0.81 14.35 -15.73
C ILE A 145 0.50 14.91 -15.18
N ALA A 146 0.50 16.13 -14.67
CA ALA A 146 1.69 16.75 -14.10
C ALA A 146 2.20 15.97 -12.87
N HIS A 147 1.31 15.42 -12.06
CA HIS A 147 1.70 14.59 -10.91
C HIS A 147 2.29 13.24 -11.32
N PHE A 148 1.78 12.63 -12.39
CA PHE A 148 2.43 11.42 -12.96
C PHE A 148 3.83 11.72 -13.44
N ASP A 149 4.01 12.85 -14.15
CA ASP A 149 5.32 13.25 -14.69
C ASP A 149 6.32 13.50 -13.55
N GLN A 150 5.91 14.26 -12.52
CA GLN A 150 6.74 14.59 -11.36
C GLN A 150 7.12 13.33 -10.56
N MET A 151 6.14 12.50 -10.22
CA MET A 151 6.41 11.29 -9.45
C MET A 151 7.28 10.31 -10.22
N ALA A 152 7.02 10.08 -11.50
CA ALA A 152 7.84 9.20 -12.32
C ALA A 152 9.29 9.71 -12.45
N ALA A 153 9.50 11.03 -12.56
CA ALA A 153 10.83 11.63 -12.58
C ALA A 153 11.61 11.34 -11.27
N ILE A 154 10.93 11.38 -10.12
CA ILE A 154 11.53 11.02 -8.83
C ILE A 154 11.86 9.53 -8.80
N LEU A 155 10.86 8.67 -9.08
CA LEU A 155 11.00 7.22 -8.96
C LEU A 155 12.09 6.64 -9.87
N ASN A 156 12.26 7.18 -11.08
CA ASN A 156 13.28 6.76 -12.04
C ASN A 156 14.73 6.99 -11.58
N ARG A 157 14.93 7.74 -10.51
CA ARG A 157 16.27 8.00 -9.93
C ARG A 157 16.72 6.92 -8.95
N PHE A 158 15.81 6.01 -8.55
CA PHE A 158 16.08 5.00 -7.53
C PHE A 158 15.96 3.58 -8.08
N PRO A 159 16.73 2.61 -7.55
CA PRO A 159 16.72 1.22 -8.00
C PRO A 159 15.52 0.46 -7.41
N LEU A 160 14.32 0.94 -7.68
CA LEU A 160 13.08 0.31 -7.24
C LEU A 160 12.83 -1.01 -7.96
N THR A 161 12.33 -1.99 -7.22
CA THR A 161 11.91 -3.27 -7.79
C THR A 161 10.57 -3.13 -8.53
N TYR A 162 9.61 -2.43 -7.89
CA TYR A 162 8.29 -2.18 -8.49
C TYR A 162 7.59 -0.97 -7.87
N VAL A 163 6.52 -0.56 -8.53
CA VAL A 163 5.47 0.29 -7.94
C VAL A 163 4.14 -0.46 -7.96
N ASN A 164 3.37 -0.35 -6.88
CA ASN A 164 2.04 -0.92 -6.75
C ASN A 164 1.01 0.22 -6.92
N CYS A 165 0.24 0.16 -7.98
CA CYS A 165 -0.80 1.11 -8.35
C CYS A 165 -2.17 0.42 -8.34
N VAL A 166 -3.08 0.75 -7.39
CA VAL A 166 -3.08 1.90 -6.49
C VAL A 166 -3.63 1.51 -5.12
N ASN A 167 -3.46 2.38 -4.12
CA ASN A 167 -4.22 2.28 -2.88
C ASN A 167 -5.67 2.77 -3.11
N SER A 168 -6.54 2.63 -2.11
CA SER A 168 -7.92 3.11 -2.16
C SER A 168 -8.00 4.61 -2.51
N ILE A 169 -9.05 5.01 -3.24
CA ILE A 169 -9.33 6.44 -3.50
C ILE A 169 -9.77 7.08 -2.19
N GLY A 170 -8.98 8.03 -1.69
CA GLY A 170 -9.22 8.69 -0.41
C GLY A 170 -10.42 9.63 -0.41
N ASN A 171 -10.89 9.94 0.80
CA ASN A 171 -11.93 10.93 1.08
C ASN A 171 -13.30 10.67 0.39
N GLY A 172 -13.62 9.40 0.12
CA GLY A 172 -14.98 9.01 -0.23
C GLY A 172 -15.92 9.14 0.96
N LEU A 173 -17.21 9.32 0.67
CA LEU A 173 -18.28 9.36 1.67
C LEU A 173 -19.43 8.47 1.21
N TYR A 174 -20.05 7.76 2.14
CA TYR A 174 -21.28 7.02 1.88
C TYR A 174 -22.30 7.29 2.99
N ILE A 175 -23.55 7.51 2.58
CA ILE A 175 -24.65 7.85 3.50
C ILE A 175 -25.68 6.73 3.49
N ASP A 176 -26.03 6.24 4.68
CA ASP A 176 -27.19 5.39 4.92
C ASP A 176 -28.44 6.30 4.94
N VAL A 177 -29.21 6.24 3.87
CA VAL A 177 -30.38 7.12 3.69
C VAL A 177 -31.47 6.84 4.71
N ASP A 178 -31.64 5.58 5.09
CA ASP A 178 -32.69 5.19 6.05
C ASP A 178 -32.37 5.65 7.47
N LYS A 179 -31.07 5.77 7.80
CA LYS A 179 -30.60 6.23 9.10
C LYS A 179 -30.15 7.70 9.11
N GLU A 180 -30.16 8.36 7.95
CA GLU A 180 -29.70 9.74 7.77
C GLU A 180 -28.31 10.00 8.37
N GLN A 181 -27.38 9.03 8.20
CA GLN A 181 -26.04 9.12 8.78
C GLN A 181 -24.96 8.51 7.88
N VAL A 182 -23.70 8.87 8.14
CA VAL A 182 -22.56 8.25 7.49
C VAL A 182 -22.38 6.80 7.95
N VAL A 183 -21.95 5.92 7.03
CA VAL A 183 -21.86 4.47 7.30
C VAL A 183 -20.63 4.05 8.12
N ILE A 184 -19.58 4.88 8.19
CA ILE A 184 -18.40 4.65 9.02
C ILE A 184 -18.19 5.83 9.99
N LYS A 185 -17.63 5.55 11.18
CA LYS A 185 -17.43 6.58 12.22
C LYS A 185 -16.18 7.44 12.07
N PRO A 186 -15.00 6.86 11.74
CA PRO A 186 -13.76 7.65 11.76
C PRO A 186 -13.81 8.81 10.77
N LYS A 187 -13.10 9.89 11.09
CA LYS A 187 -12.97 11.07 10.23
C LYS A 187 -14.32 11.66 9.75
N GLY A 188 -15.36 11.60 10.59
CA GLY A 188 -16.69 12.10 10.20
C GLY A 188 -17.32 11.36 9.02
N GLY A 189 -16.97 10.08 8.81
CA GLY A 189 -17.49 9.27 7.71
C GLY A 189 -16.61 9.25 6.46
N PHE A 190 -15.54 10.02 6.40
CA PHE A 190 -14.63 9.98 5.25
C PHE A 190 -13.73 8.75 5.28
N GLY A 191 -13.64 8.06 4.14
CA GLY A 191 -12.85 6.84 3.99
C GLY A 191 -12.29 6.63 2.60
N GLY A 192 -11.45 5.62 2.48
CA GLY A 192 -10.95 5.15 1.20
C GLY A 192 -11.97 4.25 0.52
N LEU A 193 -12.21 4.47 -0.77
CA LEU A 193 -13.05 3.63 -1.61
C LEU A 193 -12.23 2.51 -2.25
N GLY A 194 -12.75 1.29 -2.24
CA GLY A 194 -12.19 0.10 -2.89
C GLY A 194 -13.22 -0.60 -3.76
N GLY A 195 -12.80 -1.65 -4.49
CA GLY A 195 -13.66 -2.44 -5.36
C GLY A 195 -13.82 -1.86 -6.77
N ASP A 196 -14.95 -2.10 -7.40
CA ASP A 196 -15.23 -1.70 -8.80
C ASP A 196 -15.15 -0.17 -9.00
N TYR A 197 -15.41 0.61 -7.97
CA TYR A 197 -15.26 2.07 -7.98
C TYR A 197 -13.91 2.55 -8.46
N ILE A 198 -12.84 1.85 -8.11
CA ILE A 198 -11.48 2.34 -8.36
C ILE A 198 -10.85 1.75 -9.61
N LYS A 199 -11.45 0.74 -10.26
CA LYS A 199 -10.85 0.05 -11.40
C LYS A 199 -10.46 1.00 -12.54
N PRO A 200 -11.32 1.91 -13.03
CA PRO A 200 -10.92 2.83 -14.11
C PRO A 200 -9.72 3.71 -13.72
N THR A 201 -9.69 4.17 -12.47
CA THR A 201 -8.57 4.97 -11.94
C THR A 201 -7.31 4.12 -11.80
N ALA A 202 -7.42 2.88 -11.33
CA ALA A 202 -6.30 1.96 -11.22
C ALA A 202 -5.65 1.69 -12.59
N LEU A 203 -6.45 1.34 -13.60
CA LEU A 203 -6.00 1.13 -14.98
C LEU A 203 -5.30 2.37 -15.55
N ALA A 204 -5.87 3.56 -15.33
CA ALA A 204 -5.27 4.81 -15.77
C ALA A 204 -3.89 5.06 -15.12
N ASN A 205 -3.77 4.78 -13.80
CA ASN A 205 -2.51 4.92 -13.08
C ASN A 205 -1.47 3.89 -13.54
N VAL A 206 -1.85 2.62 -13.69
CA VAL A 206 -0.95 1.58 -14.22
C VAL A 206 -0.41 2.00 -15.59
N ARG A 207 -1.30 2.40 -16.53
CA ARG A 207 -0.89 2.85 -17.86
C ARG A 207 0.00 4.09 -17.82
N ALA A 208 -0.35 5.09 -17.01
CA ALA A 208 0.41 6.34 -16.92
C ALA A 208 1.83 6.11 -16.41
N PHE A 209 2.01 5.27 -15.38
CA PHE A 209 3.31 4.90 -14.88
C PHE A 209 4.07 3.97 -15.83
N HIS A 210 3.39 3.03 -16.49
CA HIS A 210 4.03 2.18 -17.50
C HIS A 210 4.69 2.98 -18.62
N GLN A 211 4.06 4.09 -19.03
CA GLN A 211 4.59 4.97 -20.08
C GLN A 211 5.75 5.85 -19.64
N ARG A 212 6.01 5.98 -18.33
CA ARG A 212 6.95 6.95 -17.74
C ARG A 212 8.10 6.35 -16.96
N LEU A 213 7.89 5.18 -16.39
CA LEU A 213 8.91 4.54 -15.57
C LEU A 213 9.95 3.81 -16.42
N ASN A 214 11.16 3.74 -15.90
CA ASN A 214 12.20 2.90 -16.46
C ASN A 214 11.72 1.44 -16.54
N PRO A 215 12.00 0.69 -17.62
CA PRO A 215 11.53 -0.70 -17.78
C PRO A 215 12.02 -1.66 -16.69
N SER A 216 13.06 -1.30 -15.95
CA SER A 216 13.53 -2.05 -14.78
C SER A 216 12.56 -2.03 -13.61
N ILE A 217 11.78 -0.94 -13.45
CA ILE A 217 10.78 -0.80 -12.40
C ILE A 217 9.49 -1.48 -12.86
N LYS A 218 9.12 -2.59 -12.21
CA LYS A 218 7.89 -3.32 -12.55
C LYS A 218 6.67 -2.62 -11.98
N ILE A 219 5.48 -2.95 -12.49
CA ILE A 219 4.21 -2.40 -11.99
C ILE A 219 3.33 -3.55 -11.52
N ILE A 220 2.79 -3.41 -10.31
CA ILE A 220 1.72 -4.27 -9.80
C ILE A 220 0.43 -3.47 -9.93
N GLY A 221 -0.52 -3.98 -10.72
CA GLY A 221 -1.85 -3.41 -10.86
C GLY A 221 -2.75 -3.86 -9.72
N THR A 222 -3.36 -2.91 -9.03
CA THR A 222 -4.25 -3.16 -7.88
C THR A 222 -5.45 -2.23 -7.94
N GLY A 223 -6.64 -2.81 -7.86
CA GLY A 223 -7.89 -2.05 -7.77
C GLY A 223 -8.97 -2.57 -8.70
N GLY A 224 -10.06 -3.10 -8.11
CA GLY A 224 -11.22 -3.60 -8.84
C GLY A 224 -10.98 -4.91 -9.61
N VAL A 225 -9.97 -5.70 -9.26
CA VAL A 225 -9.68 -7.01 -9.88
C VAL A 225 -10.57 -8.07 -9.23
N ARG A 226 -11.48 -8.67 -10.01
CA ARG A 226 -12.41 -9.71 -9.58
C ARG A 226 -12.42 -10.93 -10.49
N THR A 227 -12.05 -10.77 -11.74
CA THR A 227 -12.12 -11.79 -12.77
C THR A 227 -10.82 -11.88 -13.56
N GLY A 228 -10.64 -12.94 -14.36
CA GLY A 228 -9.51 -13.05 -15.27
C GLY A 228 -9.48 -11.95 -16.34
N GLN A 229 -10.64 -11.39 -16.73
CA GLN A 229 -10.69 -10.25 -17.62
C GLN A 229 -10.07 -9.00 -16.96
N ASP A 230 -10.38 -8.75 -15.68
CA ASP A 230 -9.79 -7.61 -14.95
C ASP A 230 -8.27 -7.75 -14.84
N VAL A 231 -7.76 -8.98 -14.64
CA VAL A 231 -6.31 -9.25 -14.68
C VAL A 231 -5.73 -8.88 -16.03
N PHE A 232 -6.37 -9.33 -17.13
CA PHE A 232 -5.92 -9.02 -18.49
C PHE A 232 -5.90 -7.51 -18.76
N GLU A 233 -6.88 -6.76 -18.24
CA GLU A 233 -6.93 -5.31 -18.42
C GLU A 233 -5.81 -4.57 -17.65
N HIS A 234 -5.23 -5.18 -16.61
CA HIS A 234 -4.12 -4.63 -15.83
C HIS A 234 -2.72 -4.97 -16.39
N ILE A 235 -2.61 -5.90 -17.33
CA ILE A 235 -1.37 -6.33 -17.97
C ILE A 235 -1.12 -5.54 -19.27
#